data_a1c7a0effbe377fb693d271206450559
#
_entry.id   a1c7a0effbe377fb693d271206450559
#
_cell.length_a   1.000
_cell.length_b   1.000
_cell.length_c   1.000
_cell.angle_alpha   90.00
_cell.angle_beta   90.00
_cell.angle_gamma   90.00
#
_symmetry.space_group_name_H-M   'P 1'
#
loop_
_entity.id
_entity.type
_entity.pdbx_description
1 polymer ?
#
loop_
_entity_poly.entity_id
_entity_poly.type
_entity_poly.pdbx_seq_one_letter_code
_entity_poly.pdbx_strand_id
1 'polypeptide(L)'
;MKRLFYRIIFSCLVVLFPLSLLYAGEVETRISLNMNLGWAFHRGDIVNGEYPDLDDSGWIAATLPHIMQLEKKHCGGDIIYDGIGWYRRTFKVPSQYKDKRISISFEGVMNACEVFLNGQKVYTHRGGYIGFVADLTSYLNWNQDNLLAVRVSAEYDPLTPPGKPQGGMDFYYYSGIYRDVEMIIADPLHITHALEEDEVAGGGVFVTYPIVEKERAVAHVKTHIRNEGQYLRKAQLRTRMIDKNGKVVACQQDSFRLLAGEALYIEQDLKIDNPFLWHPYTPDLYRLESAVIENDKVTDHCAEAVGIRTIAYTRDRGFFINGEPLYLRGANRHQAFAYIGDAASNSMQERDVIDLKRGGCNAVRAAHYPQDPAFLAACDKYGLLVVECIPGWQYFNKDSVFISRLYEVGKKMI
;
A
#
# COMPACT_ATOMS: atom_id res chain seq x y z
N MET A 1 -24.33 74.24 30.57
CA MET A 1 -23.49 73.19 30.11
C MET A 1 -23.82 71.89 30.88
N LYS A 2 -24.69 71.05 30.37
CA LYS A 2 -25.08 69.80 31.01
C LYS A 2 -24.50 68.63 30.18
N ARG A 3 -23.62 67.83 30.77
CA ARG A 3 -23.10 66.63 30.19
C ARG A 3 -24.04 65.45 30.44
N LEU A 4 -24.56 64.86 29.39
CA LEU A 4 -25.39 63.66 29.40
C LEU A 4 -24.48 62.46 29.36
N PHE A 5 -24.54 61.61 30.41
CA PHE A 5 -23.89 60.31 30.45
C PHE A 5 -24.85 59.25 29.90
N TYR A 6 -24.51 58.65 28.77
CA TYR A 6 -25.17 57.45 28.29
C TYR A 6 -24.54 56.20 28.94
N ARG A 7 -25.33 55.49 29.69
CA ARG A 7 -25.01 54.14 30.16
C ARG A 7 -25.35 53.13 29.04
N ILE A 8 -24.36 52.47 28.51
CA ILE A 8 -24.53 51.33 27.61
C ILE A 8 -24.66 50.10 28.49
N ILE A 9 -25.84 49.47 28.46
CA ILE A 9 -26.12 48.17 29.09
C ILE A 9 -25.63 47.12 28.08
N PHE A 10 -24.55 46.42 28.43
CA PHE A 10 -24.13 45.19 27.71
C PHE A 10 -25.03 44.04 28.13
N SER A 11 -25.95 43.65 27.26
CA SER A 11 -26.77 42.45 27.42
C SER A 11 -25.92 41.26 26.95
N CYS A 12 -25.40 40.44 27.87
CA CYS A 12 -24.78 39.18 27.56
C CYS A 12 -25.83 38.21 27.04
N LEU A 13 -25.88 38.04 25.74
CA LEU A 13 -26.60 36.93 25.09
C LEU A 13 -25.82 35.66 25.32
N VAL A 14 -26.20 34.84 26.29
CA VAL A 14 -25.72 33.47 26.46
C VAL A 14 -26.33 32.65 25.34
N VAL A 15 -25.55 32.46 24.25
CA VAL A 15 -25.90 31.49 23.22
C VAL A 15 -25.62 30.11 23.80
N LEU A 16 -26.68 29.44 24.22
CA LEU A 16 -26.63 27.99 24.47
C LEU A 16 -26.37 27.26 23.16
N PHE A 17 -25.09 26.90 22.93
CA PHE A 17 -24.76 25.92 21.91
C PHE A 17 -25.46 24.61 22.31
N PRO A 18 -26.26 24.01 21.40
CA PRO A 18 -26.73 22.65 21.65
C PRO A 18 -25.48 21.76 21.77
N LEU A 19 -25.42 20.96 22.85
CA LEU A 19 -24.47 19.86 22.97
C LEU A 19 -24.62 19.03 21.68
N SER A 20 -23.74 19.25 20.72
CA SER A 20 -23.56 18.33 19.62
C SER A 20 -23.21 17.00 20.26
N LEU A 21 -24.05 16.00 19.99
CA LEU A 21 -23.78 14.61 20.26
C LEU A 21 -22.27 14.36 19.97
N LEU A 22 -21.54 14.05 21.02
CA LEU A 22 -20.27 13.38 20.93
C LEU A 22 -20.58 12.11 20.13
N TYR A 23 -20.28 12.12 18.84
CA TYR A 23 -19.97 10.90 18.15
C TYR A 23 -18.86 10.26 18.99
N ALA A 24 -19.20 9.21 19.72
CA ALA A 24 -18.20 8.31 20.27
C ALA A 24 -17.37 7.90 19.04
N GLY A 25 -16.15 8.41 18.94
CA GLY A 25 -15.25 8.08 17.86
C GLY A 25 -15.21 6.56 17.80
N GLU A 26 -15.50 5.99 16.64
CA GLU A 26 -15.25 4.57 16.40
C GLU A 26 -13.78 4.39 16.81
N VAL A 27 -13.55 3.54 17.80
CA VAL A 27 -12.19 3.15 18.20
C VAL A 27 -11.60 2.59 16.91
N GLU A 28 -10.55 3.22 16.38
CA GLU A 28 -9.88 2.72 15.20
C GLU A 28 -9.46 1.28 15.48
N THR A 29 -10.13 0.36 14.82
CA THR A 29 -10.01 -1.08 15.08
C THR A 29 -8.74 -1.63 14.43
N ARG A 30 -8.37 -1.04 13.29
CA ARG A 30 -7.04 -1.21 12.63
C ARG A 30 -6.39 0.17 12.58
N ILE A 31 -5.16 0.25 13.04
CA ILE A 31 -4.38 1.49 13.04
C ILE A 31 -3.24 1.31 12.04
N SER A 32 -3.11 2.24 11.11
CA SER A 32 -1.96 2.38 10.24
C SER A 32 -1.18 3.63 10.61
N LEU A 33 0.10 3.46 10.93
CA LEU A 33 1.00 4.52 11.34
C LEU A 33 2.11 4.69 10.30
N ASN A 34 2.19 5.87 9.72
CA ASN A 34 3.26 6.21 8.79
C ASN A 34 4.62 6.17 9.51
N MET A 35 5.55 5.40 8.95
CA MET A 35 6.88 5.18 9.50
C MET A 35 7.99 5.86 8.67
N ASN A 36 7.68 6.86 7.86
CA ASN A 36 8.64 7.48 6.95
C ASN A 36 9.64 8.43 7.63
N LEU A 37 9.31 8.98 8.79
CA LEU A 37 10.16 9.95 9.47
C LEU A 37 11.07 9.32 10.52
N GLY A 38 12.18 9.96 10.81
CA GLY A 38 13.04 9.62 11.95
C GLY A 38 13.98 8.43 11.72
N TRP A 39 14.43 8.24 10.49
CA TRP A 39 15.45 7.25 10.16
C TRP A 39 16.86 7.84 10.24
N ALA A 40 17.82 7.00 10.63
CA ALA A 40 19.23 7.21 10.44
C ALA A 40 19.72 6.27 9.33
N PHE A 41 20.56 6.77 8.42
CA PHE A 41 21.07 6.04 7.27
C PHE A 41 22.61 6.02 7.27
N HIS A 42 23.18 4.86 6.97
CA HIS A 42 24.61 4.67 6.74
C HIS A 42 24.83 3.98 5.40
N ARG A 43 25.65 4.57 4.53
CA ARG A 43 26.06 3.99 3.27
C ARG A 43 27.32 3.15 3.45
N GLY A 44 27.23 1.87 3.21
CA GLY A 44 28.25 0.87 3.44
C GLY A 44 27.75 -0.22 4.35
N ASP A 45 28.42 -1.37 4.33
CA ASP A 45 28.12 -2.42 5.32
C ASP A 45 28.80 -2.09 6.65
N ILE A 46 28.15 -2.47 7.72
CA ILE A 46 28.64 -2.24 9.07
C ILE A 46 28.41 -3.49 9.93
N VAL A 47 29.42 -3.85 10.69
CA VAL A 47 29.31 -4.98 11.63
C VAL A 47 28.40 -4.58 12.79
N ASN A 48 27.48 -5.47 13.16
CA ASN A 48 26.54 -5.27 14.25
C ASN A 48 25.52 -4.12 14.03
N GLY A 49 25.24 -3.76 12.77
CA GLY A 49 24.28 -2.72 12.41
C GLY A 49 22.86 -2.96 12.95
N GLU A 50 22.51 -4.19 13.26
CA GLU A 50 21.24 -4.64 13.82
C GLU A 50 21.08 -4.41 15.33
N TYR A 51 22.17 -4.24 16.07
CA TYR A 51 22.10 -4.18 17.54
C TYR A 51 21.83 -2.79 18.08
N PRO A 52 21.01 -2.66 19.14
CA PRO A 52 20.65 -1.37 19.75
C PRO A 52 21.81 -0.58 20.36
N ASP A 53 22.88 -1.25 20.78
CA ASP A 53 24.04 -0.64 21.42
C ASP A 53 25.07 -0.04 20.46
N LEU A 54 24.89 -0.23 19.14
CA LEU A 54 25.70 0.44 18.14
C LEU A 54 25.44 1.95 18.16
N ASP A 55 26.48 2.75 18.28
CA ASP A 55 26.41 4.21 18.16
C ASP A 55 26.17 4.62 16.69
N ASP A 56 24.99 5.14 16.43
CA ASP A 56 24.57 5.66 15.12
C ASP A 56 24.45 7.20 15.09
N SER A 57 25.00 7.88 16.09
CA SER A 57 24.93 9.36 16.21
C SER A 57 25.59 10.08 15.02
N GLY A 58 26.54 9.43 14.36
CA GLY A 58 27.21 9.93 13.15
C GLY A 58 26.48 9.59 11.83
N TRP A 59 25.34 8.91 11.87
CA TRP A 59 24.62 8.53 10.66
C TRP A 59 23.84 9.71 10.08
N ILE A 60 23.53 9.63 8.79
CA ILE A 60 22.78 10.68 8.08
C ILE A 60 21.30 10.56 8.44
N ALA A 61 20.68 11.66 8.85
CA ALA A 61 19.24 11.70 9.03
C ALA A 61 18.54 11.50 7.67
N ALA A 62 17.60 10.55 7.60
CA ALA A 62 16.86 10.21 6.41
C ALA A 62 15.34 10.25 6.64
N THR A 63 14.62 10.64 5.60
CA THR A 63 13.16 10.56 5.52
C THR A 63 12.81 9.69 4.32
N LEU A 64 11.89 8.76 4.49
CA LEU A 64 11.42 7.91 3.40
C LEU A 64 10.33 8.64 2.59
N PRO A 65 10.20 8.36 1.30
CA PRO A 65 11.06 7.53 0.45
C PRO A 65 12.51 8.03 0.36
N HIS A 66 13.50 7.13 0.34
CA HIS A 66 14.92 7.47 0.32
C HIS A 66 15.72 6.51 -0.55
N ILE A 67 16.70 7.04 -1.29
CA ILE A 67 17.69 6.26 -2.04
C ILE A 67 19.08 6.42 -1.40
N MET A 68 19.90 5.37 -1.49
CA MET A 68 21.25 5.36 -0.89
C MET A 68 22.23 6.32 -1.55
N GLN A 69 21.94 6.77 -2.76
CA GLN A 69 22.74 7.73 -3.50
C GLN A 69 21.84 8.75 -4.17
N LEU A 70 22.08 10.02 -3.90
CA LEU A 70 21.38 11.11 -4.57
C LEU A 70 21.84 11.23 -6.03
N GLU A 71 20.89 11.54 -6.91
CA GLU A 71 21.13 11.78 -8.33
C GLU A 71 22.00 13.04 -8.55
N LYS A 72 22.84 13.01 -9.56
CA LYS A 72 23.57 14.21 -10.03
C LYS A 72 22.63 15.11 -10.83
N LYS A 73 23.04 16.38 -10.98
CA LYS A 73 22.27 17.46 -11.63
C LYS A 73 21.70 17.12 -13.02
N HIS A 74 22.30 16.22 -13.73
CA HIS A 74 21.89 15.88 -15.09
C HIS A 74 21.43 14.43 -15.18
N CYS A 75 20.35 14.03 -14.62
CA CYS A 75 19.76 12.68 -14.69
C CYS A 75 20.67 11.58 -15.26
N GLY A 76 20.70 10.42 -14.70
CA GLY A 76 21.58 9.34 -15.13
C GLY A 76 23.02 9.56 -14.73
N GLY A 77 23.24 9.89 -13.46
CA GLY A 77 24.58 10.00 -12.88
C GLY A 77 25.45 8.83 -13.29
N ASP A 78 26.73 9.08 -13.60
CA ASP A 78 27.68 8.11 -14.12
C ASP A 78 27.95 6.93 -13.19
N ILE A 79 27.59 7.07 -11.91
CA ILE A 79 27.84 6.06 -10.88
C ILE A 79 26.58 5.86 -10.05
N ILE A 80 26.04 4.66 -10.09
CA ILE A 80 24.97 4.20 -9.20
C ILE A 80 25.61 3.34 -8.12
N TYR A 81 25.24 3.61 -6.87
CA TYR A 81 25.71 2.82 -5.76
C TYR A 81 25.04 1.44 -5.77
N ASP A 82 25.83 0.38 -5.90
CA ASP A 82 25.42 -1.02 -5.97
C ASP A 82 25.88 -1.84 -4.74
N GLY A 83 26.17 -1.18 -3.65
CA GLY A 83 26.61 -1.80 -2.39
C GLY A 83 25.51 -1.94 -1.35
N ILE A 84 25.92 -1.97 -0.12
CA ILE A 84 25.06 -2.17 1.06
C ILE A 84 24.84 -0.85 1.77
N GLY A 85 23.63 -0.67 2.34
CA GLY A 85 23.32 0.43 3.24
C GLY A 85 22.44 -0.04 4.40
N TRP A 86 22.53 0.67 5.48
CA TRP A 86 21.76 0.42 6.68
C TRP A 86 20.83 1.58 6.98
N TYR A 87 19.61 1.25 7.37
CA TYR A 87 18.60 2.17 7.89
C TYR A 87 18.23 1.75 9.30
N ARG A 88 18.18 2.70 10.23
CA ARG A 88 17.82 2.46 11.63
C ARG A 88 16.78 3.46 12.09
N ARG A 89 15.81 2.99 12.88
CA ARG A 89 14.78 3.84 13.46
C ARG A 89 14.34 3.32 14.80
N THR A 90 14.38 4.18 15.82
CA THR A 90 13.84 3.88 17.14
C THR A 90 12.38 4.32 17.25
N PHE A 91 11.56 3.49 17.88
CA PHE A 91 10.14 3.75 18.11
C PHE A 91 9.65 3.06 19.37
N LYS A 92 8.45 3.46 19.85
CA LYS A 92 7.80 2.83 21.02
C LYS A 92 6.43 2.31 20.64
N VAL A 93 6.07 1.14 21.18
CA VAL A 93 4.72 0.60 21.12
C VAL A 93 4.16 0.54 22.55
N PRO A 94 3.06 1.25 22.84
CA PRO A 94 2.41 1.20 24.15
C PRO A 94 1.89 -0.20 24.49
N SER A 95 1.97 -0.57 25.77
CA SER A 95 1.53 -1.89 26.25
C SER A 95 0.02 -2.13 26.10
N GLN A 96 -0.76 -1.09 25.87
CA GLN A 96 -2.19 -1.24 25.55
C GLN A 96 -2.46 -2.04 24.27
N TYR A 97 -1.44 -2.19 23.38
CA TYR A 97 -1.50 -2.98 22.16
C TYR A 97 -0.91 -4.39 22.30
N LYS A 98 -0.61 -4.84 23.52
CA LYS A 98 0.05 -6.13 23.76
C LYS A 98 -0.74 -7.34 23.26
N ASP A 99 -2.06 -7.22 23.22
CA ASP A 99 -2.96 -8.26 22.72
C ASP A 99 -3.34 -8.05 21.23
N LYS A 100 -2.62 -7.17 20.54
CA LYS A 100 -2.78 -6.88 19.11
C LYS A 100 -1.64 -7.50 18.31
N ARG A 101 -1.91 -7.74 17.05
CA ARG A 101 -0.89 -8.03 16.04
C ARG A 101 -0.24 -6.74 15.59
N ILE A 102 1.09 -6.70 15.60
CA ILE A 102 1.88 -5.56 15.15
C ILE A 102 2.73 -6.02 13.97
N SER A 103 2.50 -5.45 12.80
CA SER A 103 3.29 -5.72 11.61
C SER A 103 3.81 -4.45 10.99
N ILE A 104 4.84 -4.58 10.14
CA ILE A 104 5.37 -3.48 9.36
C ILE A 104 5.31 -3.83 7.88
N SER A 105 4.74 -2.94 7.08
CA SER A 105 4.64 -3.03 5.63
C SER A 105 5.67 -2.11 4.99
N PHE A 106 6.44 -2.64 4.05
CA PHE A 106 7.32 -1.91 3.17
C PHE A 106 6.76 -1.99 1.75
N GLU A 107 6.45 -0.88 1.13
CA GLU A 107 5.94 -0.87 -0.25
C GLU A 107 7.01 -1.13 -1.30
N GLY A 108 8.30 -0.87 -0.97
CA GLY A 108 9.41 -1.16 -1.88
C GLY A 108 10.77 -0.91 -1.25
N VAL A 109 11.65 -1.93 -1.33
CA VAL A 109 13.05 -1.87 -0.91
C VAL A 109 13.93 -2.46 -2.00
N MET A 110 14.76 -1.65 -2.62
CA MET A 110 15.59 -2.06 -3.76
C MET A 110 17.00 -2.40 -3.31
N ASN A 111 17.51 -3.57 -3.62
CA ASN A 111 16.99 -4.72 -4.39
C ASN A 111 16.63 -5.92 -3.50
N ALA A 112 17.31 -6.08 -2.37
CA ALA A 112 17.09 -7.08 -1.34
C ALA A 112 17.30 -6.46 0.04
N CYS A 113 16.68 -7.01 1.08
CA CYS A 113 16.91 -6.53 2.44
C CYS A 113 16.75 -7.63 3.49
N GLU A 114 17.35 -7.36 4.65
CA GLU A 114 17.12 -8.06 5.90
C GLU A 114 16.57 -7.06 6.91
N VAL A 115 15.47 -7.41 7.56
CA VAL A 115 14.81 -6.60 8.58
C VAL A 115 15.07 -7.20 9.95
N PHE A 116 15.49 -6.35 10.89
CA PHE A 116 15.79 -6.73 12.27
C PHE A 116 14.97 -5.89 13.23
N LEU A 117 14.51 -6.49 14.32
CA LEU A 117 13.95 -5.79 15.45
C LEU A 117 14.72 -6.15 16.71
N ASN A 118 15.26 -5.14 17.41
CA ASN A 118 16.02 -5.32 18.65
C ASN A 118 17.19 -6.32 18.52
N GLY A 119 17.88 -6.32 17.37
CA GLY A 119 19.00 -7.23 17.08
C GLY A 119 18.59 -8.61 16.54
N GLN A 120 17.30 -8.93 16.50
CA GLN A 120 16.81 -10.21 15.99
C GLN A 120 16.30 -10.05 14.57
N LYS A 121 16.70 -10.95 13.65
CA LYS A 121 16.21 -10.96 12.27
C LYS A 121 14.76 -11.42 12.24
N VAL A 122 13.89 -10.57 11.71
CA VAL A 122 12.44 -10.84 11.60
C VAL A 122 12.01 -11.18 10.19
N TYR A 123 12.71 -10.66 9.16
CA TYR A 123 12.33 -10.92 7.77
C TYR A 123 13.52 -10.81 6.81
N THR A 124 13.42 -11.49 5.67
CA THR A 124 14.34 -11.33 4.53
C THR A 124 13.51 -11.20 3.25
N HIS A 125 13.80 -10.18 2.45
CA HIS A 125 13.09 -9.92 1.20
C HIS A 125 14.05 -9.84 0.02
N ARG A 126 13.60 -10.29 -1.16
CA ARG A 126 14.30 -10.19 -2.44
C ARG A 126 13.32 -9.80 -3.54
N GLY A 127 13.72 -8.84 -4.36
CA GLY A 127 12.90 -8.26 -5.41
C GLY A 127 12.40 -6.88 -5.04
N GLY A 128 12.95 -5.84 -5.67
CA GLY A 128 12.80 -4.46 -5.23
C GLY A 128 11.47 -3.79 -5.55
N TYR A 129 10.67 -4.36 -6.47
CA TYR A 129 9.48 -3.68 -7.01
C TYR A 129 8.16 -4.08 -6.35
N ILE A 130 8.17 -5.13 -5.54
CA ILE A 130 7.01 -5.58 -4.76
C ILE A 130 7.29 -5.38 -3.30
N GLY A 131 6.28 -4.89 -2.58
CA GLY A 131 6.32 -4.73 -1.14
C GLY A 131 6.25 -6.07 -0.40
N PHE A 132 6.41 -5.98 0.91
CA PHE A 132 6.29 -7.11 1.83
C PHE A 132 5.84 -6.64 3.21
N VAL A 133 5.37 -7.59 4.02
CA VAL A 133 4.95 -7.37 5.40
C VAL A 133 5.77 -8.25 6.32
N ALA A 134 6.25 -7.71 7.43
CA ALA A 134 6.94 -8.45 8.46
C ALA A 134 6.19 -8.35 9.80
N ASP A 135 5.96 -9.49 10.45
CA ASP A 135 5.36 -9.54 11.80
C ASP A 135 6.42 -9.17 12.85
N LEU A 136 6.10 -8.19 13.67
CA LEU A 136 6.95 -7.69 14.75
C LEU A 136 6.48 -8.12 16.15
N THR A 137 5.29 -8.69 16.26
CA THR A 137 4.54 -8.88 17.52
C THR A 137 5.37 -9.54 18.62
N SER A 138 6.05 -10.65 18.30
CA SER A 138 6.83 -11.43 19.28
C SER A 138 8.19 -10.85 19.62
N TYR A 139 8.65 -9.83 18.90
CA TYR A 139 9.97 -9.23 19.03
C TYR A 139 9.97 -7.88 19.77
N LEU A 140 8.78 -7.35 20.12
CA LEU A 140 8.61 -6.01 20.71
C LEU A 140 8.93 -5.96 22.19
N ASN A 141 9.62 -4.90 22.58
CA ASN A 141 9.76 -4.44 23.96
C ASN A 141 8.65 -3.42 24.26
N TRP A 142 7.64 -3.80 25.03
CA TRP A 142 6.48 -2.98 25.32
C TRP A 142 6.80 -1.78 26.21
N ASN A 143 6.29 -0.58 25.87
CA ASN A 143 6.57 0.71 26.55
C ASN A 143 8.05 1.12 26.55
N GLN A 144 8.92 0.43 25.86
CA GLN A 144 10.34 0.71 25.76
C GLN A 144 10.72 1.09 24.33
N ASP A 145 11.95 1.53 24.15
CA ASP A 145 12.51 1.76 22.83
C ASP A 145 12.71 0.42 22.12
N ASN A 146 12.26 0.39 20.86
CA ASN A 146 12.50 -0.68 19.93
C ASN A 146 13.31 -0.14 18.76
N LEU A 147 14.38 -0.83 18.42
CA LEU A 147 15.18 -0.51 17.25
C LEU A 147 14.75 -1.38 16.06
N LEU A 148 14.22 -0.74 15.03
CA LEU A 148 14.05 -1.34 13.70
C LEU A 148 15.30 -1.03 12.88
N ALA A 149 16.00 -2.07 12.44
CA ALA A 149 17.15 -1.94 11.55
C ALA A 149 16.89 -2.70 10.24
N VAL A 150 17.25 -2.09 9.12
CA VAL A 150 17.07 -2.65 7.78
C VAL A 150 18.42 -2.59 7.05
N ARG A 151 18.98 -3.75 6.75
CA ARG A 151 20.15 -3.90 5.89
C ARG A 151 19.68 -4.06 4.46
N VAL A 152 19.98 -3.11 3.62
CA VAL A 152 19.58 -3.10 2.21
C VAL A 152 20.79 -3.42 1.35
N SER A 153 20.66 -4.37 0.42
CA SER A 153 21.68 -4.71 -0.58
C SER A 153 21.20 -4.31 -1.97
N ALA A 154 21.99 -3.50 -2.64
CA ALA A 154 21.87 -3.16 -4.04
C ALA A 154 22.76 -4.02 -4.95
N GLU A 155 23.49 -4.96 -4.35
CA GLU A 155 24.43 -5.81 -5.08
C GLU A 155 23.71 -6.57 -6.21
N TYR A 156 24.38 -6.69 -7.33
CA TYR A 156 23.85 -7.39 -8.48
C TYR A 156 23.60 -8.87 -8.18
N ASP A 157 22.36 -9.31 -8.38
CA ASP A 157 21.95 -10.70 -8.29
C ASP A 157 21.24 -11.11 -9.60
N PRO A 158 21.86 -11.94 -10.46
CA PRO A 158 21.26 -12.40 -11.71
C PRO A 158 20.03 -13.30 -11.50
N LEU A 159 19.81 -13.76 -10.28
CA LEU A 159 18.67 -14.61 -9.90
C LEU A 159 17.51 -13.83 -9.28
N THR A 160 17.63 -12.52 -9.12
CA THR A 160 16.55 -11.66 -8.63
C THR A 160 16.07 -10.74 -9.76
N PRO A 161 14.78 -10.80 -10.18
CA PRO A 161 14.25 -9.91 -11.22
C PRO A 161 14.46 -8.41 -10.87
N PRO A 162 14.90 -7.58 -11.85
CA PRO A 162 15.02 -7.82 -13.28
C PRO A 162 16.22 -8.69 -13.72
N GLY A 163 17.19 -8.98 -12.84
CA GLY A 163 18.30 -9.90 -13.08
C GLY A 163 19.35 -9.41 -14.08
N LYS A 164 19.14 -8.29 -14.74
CA LYS A 164 20.04 -7.67 -15.71
C LYS A 164 20.94 -6.65 -15.02
N PRO A 165 22.26 -6.61 -15.30
CA PRO A 165 23.12 -5.58 -14.72
C PRO A 165 22.69 -4.17 -15.11
N GLN A 166 22.81 -3.21 -14.19
CA GLN A 166 22.46 -1.80 -14.39
C GLN A 166 23.02 -1.23 -15.71
N GLY A 167 24.31 -1.43 -15.99
CA GLY A 167 24.94 -0.92 -17.21
C GLY A 167 24.43 -1.54 -18.53
N GLY A 168 23.58 -2.56 -18.45
CA GLY A 168 22.94 -3.18 -19.61
C GLY A 168 21.49 -2.75 -19.84
N MET A 169 20.94 -1.88 -18.99
CA MET A 169 19.56 -1.38 -19.07
C MET A 169 19.55 0.05 -19.60
N ASP A 170 18.42 0.49 -20.15
CA ASP A 170 18.15 1.86 -20.55
C ASP A 170 17.37 2.64 -19.47
N PHE A 171 17.28 2.08 -18.28
CA PHE A 171 16.76 2.72 -17.07
C PHE A 171 17.59 2.27 -15.86
N TYR A 172 17.47 3.00 -14.76
CA TYR A 172 18.15 2.67 -13.52
C TYR A 172 17.14 2.20 -12.46
N TYR A 173 17.58 1.36 -11.52
CA TYR A 173 16.89 1.11 -10.26
C TYR A 173 17.77 1.65 -9.13
N TYR A 174 17.20 2.59 -8.39
CA TYR A 174 17.89 3.24 -7.28
C TYR A 174 17.65 2.48 -5.99
N SER A 175 18.75 2.12 -5.34
CA SER A 175 18.70 1.33 -4.11
C SER A 175 18.31 2.15 -2.90
N GLY A 176 17.59 1.52 -1.99
CA GLY A 176 17.14 2.11 -0.73
C GLY A 176 15.75 1.66 -0.35
N ILE A 177 15.21 2.24 0.70
CA ILE A 177 13.79 2.15 1.06
C ILE A 177 13.09 3.28 0.30
N TYR A 178 12.69 3.01 -0.92
CA TYR A 178 12.32 4.04 -1.90
C TYR A 178 10.80 4.27 -2.05
N ARG A 179 10.00 3.58 -1.23
CA ARG A 179 8.54 3.76 -1.09
C ARG A 179 8.17 3.86 0.38
N ASP A 180 6.90 4.01 0.67
CA ASP A 180 6.38 4.20 2.02
C ASP A 180 6.58 2.96 2.91
N VAL A 181 6.65 3.26 4.21
CA VAL A 181 6.67 2.24 5.28
C VAL A 181 5.58 2.56 6.28
N GLU A 182 4.79 1.55 6.63
CA GLU A 182 3.69 1.67 7.57
C GLU A 182 3.76 0.60 8.67
N MET A 183 3.47 0.98 9.89
CA MET A 183 3.21 0.04 10.99
C MET A 183 1.70 -0.19 11.10
N ILE A 184 1.29 -1.45 11.09
CA ILE A 184 -0.11 -1.86 11.16
C ILE A 184 -0.35 -2.52 12.52
N ILE A 185 -1.35 -2.01 13.25
CA ILE A 185 -1.83 -2.58 14.51
C ILE A 185 -3.24 -3.11 14.26
N ALA A 186 -3.43 -4.41 14.36
CA ALA A 186 -4.70 -5.07 14.09
C ALA A 186 -5.09 -6.02 15.21
N ASP A 187 -6.36 -6.46 15.24
CA ASP A 187 -6.80 -7.53 16.10
C ASP A 187 -6.14 -8.86 15.66
N PRO A 188 -5.88 -9.82 16.55
CA PRO A 188 -5.42 -11.15 16.14
C PRO A 188 -6.40 -11.88 15.20
N LEU A 189 -7.70 -11.58 15.27
CA LEU A 189 -8.67 -12.00 14.25
C LEU A 189 -8.85 -10.85 13.26
N HIS A 190 -8.19 -10.91 12.11
CA HIS A 190 -8.10 -9.79 11.18
C HIS A 190 -8.21 -10.22 9.71
N ILE A 191 -8.55 -9.27 8.86
CA ILE A 191 -8.37 -9.38 7.41
C ILE A 191 -6.88 -9.27 7.11
N THR A 192 -6.29 -10.24 6.44
CA THR A 192 -4.85 -10.25 6.16
C THR A 192 -4.44 -9.10 5.24
N HIS A 193 -3.15 -8.81 5.19
CA HIS A 193 -2.61 -7.90 4.19
C HIS A 193 -2.49 -8.61 2.83
N ALA A 194 -2.72 -7.91 1.72
CA ALA A 194 -2.69 -8.50 0.38
C ALA A 194 -1.36 -9.18 0.01
N LEU A 195 -0.25 -8.73 0.61
CA LEU A 195 1.10 -9.26 0.33
C LEU A 195 1.54 -10.38 1.28
N GLU A 196 0.71 -10.82 2.23
CA GLU A 196 1.10 -11.84 3.23
C GLU A 196 0.94 -13.26 2.73
N GLU A 197 -0.04 -13.50 1.85
CA GLU A 197 -0.31 -14.83 1.32
C GLU A 197 0.49 -15.11 0.04
N ASP A 198 1.07 -16.31 -0.08
CA ASP A 198 1.80 -16.73 -1.29
C ASP A 198 0.85 -17.38 -2.31
N GLU A 199 -0.28 -16.75 -2.55
CA GLU A 199 -1.31 -17.19 -3.50
C GLU A 199 -1.79 -16.01 -4.34
N VAL A 200 -2.21 -16.30 -5.58
CA VAL A 200 -2.82 -15.30 -6.45
C VAL A 200 -4.12 -14.80 -5.82
N ALA A 201 -4.25 -13.50 -5.64
CA ALA A 201 -5.40 -12.89 -4.97
C ALA A 201 -5.72 -13.56 -3.61
N GLY A 202 -4.66 -13.95 -2.89
CA GLY A 202 -4.77 -14.77 -1.68
C GLY A 202 -4.91 -13.98 -0.41
N GLY A 203 -4.33 -12.78 -0.30
CA GLY A 203 -4.42 -11.93 0.88
C GLY A 203 -5.43 -10.81 0.76
N GLY A 204 -5.84 -10.25 1.89
CA GLY A 204 -6.68 -9.07 1.95
C GLY A 204 -8.09 -9.23 1.38
N VAL A 205 -8.49 -8.25 0.59
CA VAL A 205 -9.80 -8.19 -0.08
C VAL A 205 -9.57 -8.14 -1.59
N PHE A 206 -10.08 -9.12 -2.29
CA PHE A 206 -10.01 -9.21 -3.74
C PHE A 206 -11.41 -9.12 -4.34
N VAL A 207 -11.59 -8.31 -5.39
CA VAL A 207 -12.89 -8.12 -6.03
C VAL A 207 -12.84 -8.36 -7.52
N THR A 208 -13.84 -9.10 -8.02
CA THR A 208 -14.09 -9.30 -9.46
C THR A 208 -15.52 -8.96 -9.78
N TYR A 209 -15.81 -8.77 -11.08
CA TYR A 209 -17.13 -8.39 -11.56
C TYR A 209 -17.61 -9.40 -12.58
N PRO A 210 -18.22 -10.54 -12.15
CA PRO A 210 -18.71 -11.57 -13.08
C PRO A 210 -19.89 -11.09 -13.96
N ILE A 211 -20.63 -10.10 -13.48
CA ILE A 211 -21.74 -9.48 -14.24
C ILE A 211 -21.57 -7.97 -14.19
N VAL A 212 -21.49 -7.33 -15.35
CA VAL A 212 -21.51 -5.87 -15.49
C VAL A 212 -22.39 -5.53 -16.68
N GLU A 213 -23.55 -5.03 -16.39
CA GLU A 213 -24.56 -4.55 -17.35
C GLU A 213 -24.93 -3.10 -16.99
N LYS A 214 -25.66 -2.42 -17.84
CA LYS A 214 -26.06 -1.04 -17.59
C LYS A 214 -26.99 -0.92 -16.38
N GLU A 215 -27.88 -1.89 -16.20
CA GLU A 215 -28.91 -1.91 -15.16
C GLU A 215 -28.44 -2.59 -13.87
N ARG A 216 -27.41 -3.43 -13.94
CA ARG A 216 -26.93 -4.18 -12.78
C ARG A 216 -25.46 -4.59 -12.90
N ALA A 217 -24.81 -4.70 -11.75
CA ALA A 217 -23.51 -5.38 -11.63
C ALA A 217 -23.52 -6.32 -10.42
N VAL A 218 -22.63 -7.31 -10.44
CA VAL A 218 -22.31 -8.14 -9.29
C VAL A 218 -20.84 -7.99 -8.99
N ALA A 219 -20.52 -7.53 -7.80
CA ALA A 219 -19.15 -7.55 -7.26
C ALA A 219 -18.99 -8.84 -6.44
N HIS A 220 -18.18 -9.76 -6.94
CA HIS A 220 -17.76 -10.95 -6.22
C HIS A 220 -16.54 -10.60 -5.38
N VAL A 221 -16.70 -10.57 -4.07
CA VAL A 221 -15.68 -10.16 -3.10
C VAL A 221 -15.18 -11.37 -2.35
N LYS A 222 -13.88 -11.64 -2.45
CA LYS A 222 -13.16 -12.68 -1.71
C LYS A 222 -12.32 -12.00 -0.62
N THR A 223 -12.62 -12.30 0.64
CA THR A 223 -11.90 -11.74 1.80
C THR A 223 -11.18 -12.85 2.54
N HIS A 224 -9.87 -12.68 2.75
CA HIS A 224 -9.06 -13.61 3.54
C HIS A 224 -8.97 -13.12 4.97
N ILE A 225 -9.33 -14.00 5.92
CA ILE A 225 -9.33 -13.72 7.37
C ILE A 225 -8.48 -14.75 8.06
N ARG A 226 -7.64 -14.31 9.00
CA ARG A 226 -6.79 -15.17 9.83
C ARG A 226 -7.04 -14.91 11.31
N ASN A 227 -7.00 -15.99 12.12
CA ASN A 227 -7.03 -15.93 13.56
C ASN A 227 -5.65 -16.30 14.14
N GLU A 228 -4.83 -15.33 14.46
CA GLU A 228 -3.53 -15.50 15.12
C GLU A 228 -3.65 -15.52 16.66
N GLY A 229 -4.87 -15.44 17.17
CA GLY A 229 -5.16 -15.57 18.59
C GLY A 229 -5.03 -17.00 19.11
N GLN A 230 -5.23 -17.19 20.41
CA GLN A 230 -5.05 -18.47 21.09
C GLN A 230 -6.33 -19.30 21.22
N TYR A 231 -7.48 -18.75 20.83
CA TYR A 231 -8.79 -19.36 21.05
C TYR A 231 -9.63 -19.36 19.78
N LEU A 232 -10.63 -20.25 19.74
CA LEU A 232 -11.71 -20.18 18.76
C LEU A 232 -12.41 -18.83 18.82
N ARG A 233 -12.53 -18.16 17.69
CA ARG A 233 -13.28 -16.93 17.52
C ARG A 233 -14.55 -17.18 16.69
N LYS A 234 -15.63 -16.48 17.04
CA LYS A 234 -16.90 -16.45 16.29
C LYS A 234 -17.21 -15.00 15.96
N ALA A 235 -17.28 -14.72 14.68
CA ALA A 235 -17.44 -13.36 14.19
C ALA A 235 -18.32 -13.33 12.93
N GLN A 236 -18.54 -12.13 12.42
CA GLN A 236 -19.21 -11.89 11.15
C GLN A 236 -18.31 -11.04 10.27
N LEU A 237 -18.30 -11.34 8.98
CA LEU A 237 -17.76 -10.45 7.97
C LEU A 237 -18.90 -9.66 7.35
N ARG A 238 -18.85 -8.34 7.46
CA ARG A 238 -19.77 -7.43 6.78
C ARG A 238 -19.02 -6.70 5.67
N THR A 239 -19.49 -6.82 4.44
CA THR A 239 -18.95 -6.09 3.29
C THR A 239 -20.02 -5.14 2.75
N ARG A 240 -19.61 -3.87 2.52
CA ARG A 240 -20.48 -2.81 2.00
C ARG A 240 -19.85 -2.19 0.76
N MET A 241 -20.69 -1.95 -0.24
CA MET A 241 -20.33 -1.13 -1.40
C MET A 241 -20.98 0.24 -1.25
N ILE A 242 -20.18 1.29 -1.25
CA ILE A 242 -20.59 2.68 -1.04
C ILE A 242 -20.28 3.46 -2.30
N ASP A 243 -21.28 4.13 -2.87
CA ASP A 243 -21.11 4.88 -4.11
C ASP A 243 -20.39 6.24 -3.87
N LYS A 244 -20.07 6.94 -4.96
CA LYS A 244 -19.43 8.26 -4.95
C LYS A 244 -20.21 9.35 -4.21
N ASN A 245 -21.50 9.12 -3.91
CA ASN A 245 -22.36 10.04 -3.16
C ASN A 245 -22.44 9.68 -1.67
N GLY A 246 -21.70 8.63 -1.24
CA GLY A 246 -21.71 8.13 0.15
C GLY A 246 -22.88 7.21 0.49
N LYS A 247 -23.68 6.78 -0.50
CA LYS A 247 -24.80 5.86 -0.28
C LYS A 247 -24.32 4.42 -0.29
N VAL A 248 -24.71 3.62 0.72
CA VAL A 248 -24.53 2.16 0.69
C VAL A 248 -25.48 1.59 -0.36
N VAL A 249 -24.93 1.04 -1.46
CA VAL A 249 -25.70 0.49 -2.59
C VAL A 249 -25.81 -1.02 -2.55
N ALA A 250 -24.91 -1.68 -1.80
CA ALA A 250 -25.01 -3.12 -1.53
C ALA A 250 -24.34 -3.43 -0.19
N CYS A 251 -24.84 -4.45 0.51
CA CYS A 251 -24.31 -4.92 1.79
C CYS A 251 -24.60 -6.41 1.93
N GLN A 252 -23.58 -7.17 2.34
CA GLN A 252 -23.74 -8.57 2.75
C GLN A 252 -23.02 -8.81 4.08
N GLN A 253 -23.54 -9.74 4.89
CA GLN A 253 -22.97 -10.08 6.18
C GLN A 253 -23.09 -11.59 6.39
N ASP A 254 -21.97 -12.26 6.66
CA ASP A 254 -21.88 -13.71 6.83
C ASP A 254 -21.17 -14.05 8.13
N SER A 255 -21.73 -15.03 8.86
CA SER A 255 -21.16 -15.50 10.12
C SER A 255 -20.11 -16.59 9.86
N PHE A 256 -19.04 -16.56 10.62
CA PHE A 256 -17.98 -17.56 10.55
C PHE A 256 -17.44 -17.92 11.94
N ARG A 257 -16.70 -19.00 11.99
CA ARG A 257 -15.90 -19.40 13.16
C ARG A 257 -14.51 -19.84 12.68
N LEU A 258 -13.48 -19.52 13.46
CA LEU A 258 -12.11 -19.79 13.10
C LEU A 258 -11.32 -20.21 14.32
N LEU A 259 -10.68 -21.40 14.27
CA LEU A 259 -9.82 -21.86 15.35
C LEU A 259 -8.53 -21.03 15.44
N ALA A 260 -7.84 -21.14 16.55
CA ALA A 260 -6.52 -20.55 16.73
C ALA A 260 -5.55 -21.04 15.63
N GLY A 261 -4.85 -20.13 14.99
CA GLY A 261 -3.89 -20.39 13.93
C GLY A 261 -4.49 -20.70 12.55
N GLU A 262 -5.82 -20.75 12.42
CA GLU A 262 -6.48 -21.00 11.13
C GLU A 262 -6.72 -19.72 10.32
N ALA A 263 -6.89 -19.91 9.03
CA ALA A 263 -7.34 -18.89 8.08
C ALA A 263 -8.45 -19.45 7.19
N LEU A 264 -9.28 -18.53 6.64
CA LEU A 264 -10.33 -18.91 5.69
C LEU A 264 -10.57 -17.78 4.69
N TYR A 265 -11.18 -18.15 3.56
CA TYR A 265 -11.77 -17.22 2.61
C TYR A 265 -13.28 -17.14 2.81
N ILE A 266 -13.81 -15.92 2.78
CA ILE A 266 -15.25 -15.67 2.71
C ILE A 266 -15.52 -15.00 1.38
N GLU A 267 -16.41 -15.58 0.60
CA GLU A 267 -16.83 -15.08 -0.71
C GLU A 267 -18.24 -14.50 -0.61
N GLN A 268 -18.44 -13.30 -1.14
CA GLN A 268 -19.70 -12.57 -1.06
C GLN A 268 -20.04 -11.95 -2.42
N ASP A 269 -21.30 -12.06 -2.83
CA ASP A 269 -21.81 -11.48 -4.08
C ASP A 269 -22.67 -10.25 -3.79
N LEU A 270 -22.11 -9.07 -3.99
CA LEU A 270 -22.80 -7.80 -3.82
C LEU A 270 -23.48 -7.39 -5.12
N LYS A 271 -24.82 -7.32 -5.10
CA LYS A 271 -25.64 -6.90 -6.24
C LYS A 271 -25.82 -5.38 -6.21
N ILE A 272 -25.46 -4.72 -7.28
CA ILE A 272 -25.52 -3.27 -7.44
C ILE A 272 -26.48 -2.95 -8.60
N ASP A 273 -27.56 -2.25 -8.32
CA ASP A 273 -28.51 -1.80 -9.32
C ASP A 273 -28.07 -0.45 -9.90
N ASN A 274 -28.17 -0.30 -11.23
CA ASN A 274 -27.78 0.90 -11.98
C ASN A 274 -26.39 1.41 -11.61
N PRO A 275 -25.33 0.59 -11.80
CA PRO A 275 -23.98 0.94 -11.36
C PRO A 275 -23.42 2.14 -12.12
N PHE A 276 -22.62 2.97 -11.43
CA PHE A 276 -21.71 3.89 -12.07
C PHE A 276 -20.50 3.09 -12.59
N LEU A 277 -20.36 3.01 -13.91
CA LEU A 277 -19.24 2.28 -14.50
C LEU A 277 -18.00 3.17 -14.59
N TRP A 278 -16.88 2.64 -14.12
CA TRP A 278 -15.59 3.33 -14.26
C TRP A 278 -15.16 3.36 -15.74
N HIS A 279 -14.74 4.52 -16.17
CA HIS A 279 -14.23 4.72 -17.54
C HIS A 279 -13.14 5.81 -17.51
N PRO A 280 -12.11 5.80 -18.38
CA PRO A 280 -11.07 6.84 -18.39
C PRO A 280 -11.58 8.28 -18.47
N TYR A 281 -12.76 8.53 -18.97
CA TYR A 281 -13.37 9.87 -19.04
C TYR A 281 -14.39 10.14 -17.93
N THR A 282 -14.84 9.11 -17.22
CA THR A 282 -15.73 9.18 -16.04
C THR A 282 -15.26 8.16 -15.01
N PRO A 283 -14.15 8.45 -14.28
CA PRO A 283 -13.51 7.48 -13.40
C PRO A 283 -14.23 7.37 -12.06
N ASP A 284 -15.50 6.94 -12.11
CA ASP A 284 -16.34 6.79 -10.93
C ASP A 284 -15.85 5.59 -10.09
N LEU A 285 -15.54 5.85 -8.83
CA LEU A 285 -15.09 4.86 -7.87
C LEU A 285 -16.14 4.65 -6.78
N TYR A 286 -16.19 3.42 -6.29
CA TYR A 286 -16.87 3.04 -5.07
C TYR A 286 -15.86 2.85 -3.95
N ARG A 287 -16.33 2.94 -2.71
CA ARG A 287 -15.60 2.49 -1.54
C ARG A 287 -16.15 1.14 -1.11
N LEU A 288 -15.32 0.10 -1.22
CA LEU A 288 -15.59 -1.24 -0.72
C LEU A 288 -15.06 -1.33 0.70
N GLU A 289 -15.95 -1.55 1.67
CA GLU A 289 -15.59 -1.70 3.07
C GLU A 289 -15.83 -3.13 3.53
N SER A 290 -14.84 -3.75 4.16
CA SER A 290 -14.93 -5.05 4.80
C SER A 290 -14.61 -4.92 6.27
N ALA A 291 -15.51 -5.40 7.15
CA ALA A 291 -15.38 -5.29 8.59
C ALA A 291 -15.60 -6.64 9.27
N VAL A 292 -14.69 -7.03 10.15
CA VAL A 292 -14.86 -8.15 11.07
C VAL A 292 -15.60 -7.65 12.31
N ILE A 293 -16.70 -8.31 12.67
CA ILE A 293 -17.57 -7.92 13.77
C ILE A 293 -17.67 -9.08 14.75
N GLU A 294 -17.29 -8.84 16.00
CA GLU A 294 -17.41 -9.78 17.09
C GLU A 294 -18.14 -9.13 18.26
N ASN A 295 -19.15 -9.83 18.81
CA ASN A 295 -19.99 -9.29 19.91
C ASN A 295 -20.53 -7.88 19.62
N ASP A 296 -21.05 -7.68 18.41
CA ASP A 296 -21.59 -6.41 17.90
C ASP A 296 -20.59 -5.24 17.84
N LYS A 297 -19.31 -5.53 17.97
CA LYS A 297 -18.22 -4.53 17.82
C LYS A 297 -17.38 -4.86 16.60
N VAL A 298 -17.03 -3.84 15.84
CA VAL A 298 -16.02 -3.96 14.78
C VAL A 298 -14.67 -4.18 15.46
N THR A 299 -14.00 -5.28 15.13
CA THR A 299 -12.68 -5.63 15.65
C THR A 299 -11.58 -5.39 14.63
N ASP A 300 -11.91 -5.45 13.34
CA ASP A 300 -11.01 -5.11 12.26
C ASP A 300 -11.77 -4.54 11.06
N HIS A 301 -11.12 -3.71 10.25
CA HIS A 301 -11.75 -3.01 9.12
C HIS A 301 -10.73 -2.67 8.05
N CYS A 302 -11.11 -2.91 6.77
CA CYS A 302 -10.39 -2.47 5.59
C CYS A 302 -11.32 -1.71 4.65
N ALA A 303 -10.79 -0.76 3.90
CA ALA A 303 -11.53 -0.01 2.89
C ALA A 303 -10.68 0.19 1.63
N GLU A 304 -11.25 -0.15 0.48
CA GLU A 304 -10.59 -0.08 -0.82
C GLU A 304 -11.41 0.76 -1.80
N ALA A 305 -10.72 1.50 -2.65
CA ALA A 305 -11.34 2.18 -3.78
C ALA A 305 -11.45 1.21 -4.97
N VAL A 306 -12.65 1.00 -5.49
CA VAL A 306 -12.88 0.03 -6.58
C VAL A 306 -13.70 0.63 -7.71
N GLY A 307 -13.38 0.30 -8.95
CA GLY A 307 -14.08 0.74 -10.14
C GLY A 307 -14.76 -0.43 -10.85
N ILE A 308 -16.08 -0.34 -11.06
CA ILE A 308 -16.84 -1.36 -11.77
C ILE A 308 -16.65 -1.18 -13.27
N ARG A 309 -16.03 -2.16 -13.94
CA ARG A 309 -15.79 -2.12 -15.39
C ARG A 309 -15.68 -3.50 -16.01
N THR A 310 -15.86 -3.56 -17.32
CA THR A 310 -15.45 -4.71 -18.13
C THR A 310 -14.37 -4.28 -19.11
N ILE A 311 -13.45 -5.19 -19.38
CA ILE A 311 -12.41 -5.03 -20.39
C ILE A 311 -12.49 -6.20 -21.36
N ALA A 312 -12.44 -5.91 -22.65
CA ALA A 312 -12.34 -6.92 -23.69
C ALA A 312 -11.35 -6.49 -24.77
N TYR A 313 -10.69 -7.46 -25.34
CA TYR A 313 -9.77 -7.24 -26.45
C TYR A 313 -10.10 -8.24 -27.58
N THR A 314 -10.31 -7.73 -28.78
CA THR A 314 -10.59 -8.55 -29.96
C THR A 314 -9.54 -8.29 -31.03
N ARG A 315 -9.18 -9.35 -31.76
CA ARG A 315 -8.14 -9.29 -32.81
C ARG A 315 -8.47 -8.29 -33.93
N ASP A 316 -9.74 -8.18 -34.28
CA ASP A 316 -10.25 -7.43 -35.43
C ASP A 316 -10.74 -6.02 -35.07
N ARG A 317 -11.17 -5.81 -33.82
CA ARG A 317 -11.78 -4.54 -33.39
C ARG A 317 -11.04 -3.84 -32.25
N GLY A 318 -9.98 -4.45 -31.71
CA GLY A 318 -9.11 -3.86 -30.70
C GLY A 318 -9.67 -3.90 -29.27
N PHE A 319 -9.44 -2.85 -28.50
CA PHE A 319 -9.75 -2.75 -27.08
C PHE A 319 -11.15 -2.16 -26.84
N PHE A 320 -11.86 -2.76 -25.88
CA PHE A 320 -13.18 -2.34 -25.44
C PHE A 320 -13.21 -2.15 -23.94
N ILE A 321 -13.92 -1.14 -23.48
CA ILE A 321 -14.28 -0.94 -22.08
C ILE A 321 -15.79 -0.76 -21.96
N ASN A 322 -16.42 -1.49 -21.05
CA ASN A 322 -17.87 -1.47 -20.84
C ASN A 322 -18.69 -1.72 -22.14
N GLY A 323 -18.14 -2.56 -23.03
CA GLY A 323 -18.76 -2.87 -24.31
C GLY A 323 -18.52 -1.82 -25.41
N GLU A 324 -17.90 -0.69 -25.13
CA GLU A 324 -17.60 0.38 -26.08
C GLU A 324 -16.14 0.34 -26.55
N PRO A 325 -15.85 0.58 -27.84
CA PRO A 325 -14.50 0.61 -28.34
C PRO A 325 -13.73 1.82 -27.77
N LEU A 326 -12.50 1.60 -27.33
CA LEU A 326 -11.64 2.66 -26.84
C LEU A 326 -10.28 2.63 -27.52
N TYR A 327 -9.91 3.73 -28.17
CA TYR A 327 -8.56 3.90 -28.69
C TYR A 327 -7.61 4.29 -27.55
N LEU A 328 -6.62 3.41 -27.25
CA LEU A 328 -5.64 3.65 -26.19
C LEU A 328 -4.60 4.68 -26.66
N ARG A 329 -4.46 5.74 -25.88
CA ARG A 329 -3.44 6.79 -26.06
C ARG A 329 -2.65 6.91 -24.79
N GLY A 330 -1.36 6.68 -24.85
CA GLY A 330 -0.53 6.66 -23.67
C GLY A 330 0.95 6.73 -23.96
N ALA A 331 1.73 6.67 -22.90
CA ALA A 331 3.18 6.65 -22.92
C ALA A 331 3.71 5.56 -22.00
N ASN A 332 4.99 5.22 -22.15
CA ASN A 332 5.72 4.47 -21.14
C ASN A 332 6.06 5.41 -19.97
N ARG A 333 5.94 4.92 -18.75
CA ARG A 333 6.35 5.66 -17.57
C ARG A 333 7.42 4.90 -16.82
N HIS A 334 8.55 5.56 -16.54
CA HIS A 334 9.52 5.17 -15.53
C HIS A 334 9.29 6.00 -14.26
N GLN A 335 9.62 5.45 -13.08
CA GLN A 335 9.35 6.11 -11.80
C GLN A 335 10.45 7.07 -11.34
N ALA A 336 11.59 7.11 -12.03
CA ALA A 336 12.73 7.90 -11.64
C ALA A 336 12.58 9.39 -11.94
N PHE A 337 12.97 10.23 -10.99
CA PHE A 337 13.01 11.69 -11.10
C PHE A 337 14.43 12.21 -10.94
N ALA A 338 14.73 13.33 -11.59
CA ALA A 338 16.00 14.02 -11.41
C ALA A 338 16.21 14.38 -9.93
N TYR A 339 17.43 14.18 -9.45
CA TYR A 339 17.93 14.47 -8.11
C TYR A 339 17.46 13.56 -6.98
N ILE A 340 16.37 12.82 -7.13
CA ILE A 340 15.82 11.95 -6.10
C ILE A 340 15.70 10.48 -6.54
N GLY A 341 16.00 10.16 -7.82
CA GLY A 341 15.83 8.81 -8.36
C GLY A 341 14.42 8.27 -8.15
N ASP A 342 14.28 7.08 -7.61
CA ASP A 342 12.99 6.43 -7.37
C ASP A 342 12.29 6.89 -6.07
N ALA A 343 12.93 7.74 -5.25
CA ALA A 343 12.37 8.21 -3.97
C ALA A 343 11.33 9.32 -4.15
N ALA A 344 10.34 9.11 -5.00
CA ALA A 344 9.27 10.06 -5.25
C ALA A 344 8.15 9.93 -4.22
N SER A 345 7.70 11.05 -3.66
CA SER A 345 6.56 11.08 -2.73
C SER A 345 5.24 10.76 -3.44
N ASN A 346 4.22 10.34 -2.66
CA ASN A 346 2.88 10.04 -3.18
C ASN A 346 2.28 11.19 -3.99
N SER A 347 2.52 12.45 -3.57
CA SER A 347 2.08 13.63 -4.31
C SER A 347 2.78 13.80 -5.66
N MET A 348 4.03 13.37 -5.80
CA MET A 348 4.74 13.35 -7.08
C MET A 348 4.22 12.24 -7.99
N GLN A 349 3.90 11.07 -7.43
CA GLN A 349 3.25 9.98 -8.15
C GLN A 349 1.89 10.43 -8.72
N GLU A 350 1.06 11.06 -7.90
CA GLU A 350 -0.23 11.61 -8.32
C GLU A 350 -0.09 12.71 -9.39
N ARG A 351 0.91 13.58 -9.27
CA ARG A 351 1.19 14.63 -10.25
C ARG A 351 1.51 14.09 -11.64
N ASP A 352 2.28 13.01 -11.73
CA ASP A 352 2.57 12.35 -13.01
C ASP A 352 1.28 11.91 -13.71
N VAL A 353 0.35 11.33 -12.98
CA VAL A 353 -0.95 10.91 -13.52
C VAL A 353 -1.76 12.10 -14.03
N ILE A 354 -1.79 13.20 -13.26
CA ILE A 354 -2.48 14.42 -13.64
C ILE A 354 -1.86 15.00 -14.94
N ASP A 355 -0.54 14.99 -15.05
CA ASP A 355 0.17 15.51 -16.23
C ASP A 355 -0.06 14.62 -17.46
N LEU A 356 -0.07 13.28 -17.31
CA LEU A 356 -0.45 12.36 -18.37
C LEU A 356 -1.90 12.60 -18.85
N LYS A 357 -2.83 12.82 -17.92
CA LYS A 357 -4.22 13.16 -18.26
C LYS A 357 -4.33 14.49 -19.00
N ARG A 358 -3.63 15.53 -18.55
CA ARG A 358 -3.57 16.83 -19.22
C ARG A 358 -2.98 16.72 -20.64
N GLY A 359 -2.01 15.81 -20.81
CA GLY A 359 -1.45 15.45 -22.11
C GLY A 359 -2.38 14.66 -23.03
N GLY A 360 -3.62 14.35 -22.59
CA GLY A 360 -4.64 13.61 -23.37
C GLY A 360 -4.49 12.10 -23.32
N CYS A 361 -3.69 11.54 -22.42
CA CYS A 361 -3.58 10.10 -22.21
C CYS A 361 -4.84 9.52 -21.54
N ASN A 362 -5.21 8.29 -21.95
CA ASN A 362 -6.20 7.45 -21.28
C ASN A 362 -5.61 6.11 -20.82
N ALA A 363 -4.34 5.87 -21.13
CA ALA A 363 -3.60 4.69 -20.73
C ALA A 363 -2.15 5.05 -20.44
N VAL A 364 -1.46 4.21 -19.65
CA VAL A 364 -0.03 4.30 -19.38
C VAL A 364 0.54 2.88 -19.31
N ARG A 365 1.75 2.68 -19.82
CA ARG A 365 2.50 1.45 -19.62
C ARG A 365 3.50 1.64 -18.51
N ALA A 366 3.39 0.83 -17.49
CA ALA A 366 4.32 0.74 -16.37
C ALA A 366 5.63 0.09 -16.86
N ALA A 367 6.57 0.89 -17.33
CA ALA A 367 7.82 0.42 -17.92
C ALA A 367 8.94 0.41 -16.87
N HIS A 368 9.51 -0.73 -16.57
CA HIS A 368 9.21 -2.11 -16.99
C HIS A 368 9.05 -2.99 -15.75
N TYR A 369 8.29 -2.54 -14.78
CA TYR A 369 8.15 -3.06 -13.42
C TYR A 369 6.90 -2.51 -12.74
N PRO A 370 6.41 -3.17 -11.68
CA PRO A 370 5.29 -2.67 -10.88
C PRO A 370 5.54 -1.28 -10.32
N GLN A 371 4.58 -0.40 -10.53
CA GLN A 371 4.66 0.99 -10.09
C GLN A 371 4.29 1.13 -8.61
N ASP A 372 4.52 2.32 -8.09
CA ASP A 372 4.14 2.72 -6.74
C ASP A 372 2.63 2.62 -6.51
N PRO A 373 2.16 2.11 -5.35
CA PRO A 373 0.73 2.03 -5.03
C PRO A 373 -0.01 3.37 -5.17
N ALA A 374 0.63 4.49 -4.78
CA ALA A 374 0.03 5.81 -4.92
C ALA A 374 -0.15 6.23 -6.39
N PHE A 375 0.76 5.79 -7.29
CA PHE A 375 0.59 6.01 -8.72
C PHE A 375 -0.61 5.23 -9.27
N LEU A 376 -0.77 3.96 -8.87
CA LEU A 376 -1.88 3.11 -9.31
C LEU A 376 -3.22 3.66 -8.78
N ALA A 377 -3.28 4.05 -7.51
CA ALA A 377 -4.45 4.69 -6.93
C ALA A 377 -4.82 6.00 -7.64
N ALA A 378 -3.82 6.79 -8.03
CA ALA A 378 -4.05 7.99 -8.83
C ALA A 378 -4.55 7.66 -10.25
N CYS A 379 -4.08 6.57 -10.88
CA CYS A 379 -4.59 6.10 -12.17
C CYS A 379 -6.08 5.74 -12.08
N ASP A 380 -6.50 5.04 -11.03
CA ASP A 380 -7.92 4.75 -10.79
C ASP A 380 -8.74 6.02 -10.58
N LYS A 381 -8.24 6.95 -9.77
CA LYS A 381 -8.89 8.22 -9.44
C LYS A 381 -9.06 9.17 -10.63
N TYR A 382 -8.06 9.26 -11.49
CA TYR A 382 -8.05 10.21 -12.61
C TYR A 382 -8.39 9.58 -13.96
N GLY A 383 -8.55 8.26 -14.01
CA GLY A 383 -8.99 7.56 -15.21
C GLY A 383 -7.86 7.25 -16.20
N LEU A 384 -6.80 6.59 -15.75
CA LEU A 384 -5.80 5.98 -16.61
C LEU A 384 -5.88 4.45 -16.52
N LEU A 385 -5.97 3.80 -17.69
CA LEU A 385 -5.74 2.36 -17.78
C LEU A 385 -4.24 2.09 -17.65
N VAL A 386 -3.87 1.07 -16.87
CA VAL A 386 -2.47 0.71 -16.66
C VAL A 386 -2.17 -0.62 -17.35
N VAL A 387 -1.10 -0.66 -18.13
CA VAL A 387 -0.50 -1.90 -18.65
C VAL A 387 0.70 -2.21 -17.78
N GLU A 388 0.50 -3.08 -16.80
CA GLU A 388 1.55 -3.51 -15.88
C GLU A 388 2.57 -4.44 -16.54
N CYS A 389 3.79 -4.44 -15.99
CA CYS A 389 4.90 -5.27 -16.43
C CYS A 389 5.50 -6.04 -15.24
N ILE A 390 5.70 -7.34 -15.41
CA ILE A 390 6.56 -8.12 -14.52
C ILE A 390 8.01 -7.66 -14.72
N PRO A 391 8.82 -7.45 -13.67
CA PRO A 391 10.22 -7.07 -13.80
C PRO A 391 11.02 -8.10 -14.61
N GLY A 392 11.89 -7.69 -15.51
CA GLY A 392 12.70 -8.61 -16.32
C GLY A 392 12.92 -8.18 -17.78
N TRP A 393 12.79 -6.90 -18.07
CA TRP A 393 12.93 -6.33 -19.40
C TRP A 393 14.25 -6.71 -20.10
N GLN A 394 14.12 -7.29 -21.30
CA GLN A 394 15.21 -7.78 -22.15
C GLN A 394 16.16 -8.78 -21.47
N TYR A 395 15.75 -9.42 -20.38
CA TYR A 395 16.52 -10.41 -19.68
C TYR A 395 15.63 -11.55 -19.20
N PHE A 396 16.08 -12.75 -19.38
CA PHE A 396 15.46 -13.95 -18.85
C PHE A 396 16.53 -14.94 -18.45
N ASN A 397 16.51 -15.36 -17.19
CA ASN A 397 17.39 -16.42 -16.69
C ASN A 397 16.61 -17.72 -16.62
N LYS A 398 17.22 -18.81 -17.12
CA LYS A 398 16.61 -20.16 -17.11
C LYS A 398 16.79 -20.89 -15.77
N ASP A 399 17.50 -20.28 -14.83
CA ASP A 399 17.65 -20.84 -13.48
C ASP A 399 16.30 -20.92 -12.78
N SER A 400 16.06 -22.05 -12.09
CA SER A 400 14.79 -22.30 -11.41
C SER A 400 14.50 -21.29 -10.29
N VAL A 401 15.54 -20.76 -9.64
CA VAL A 401 15.41 -19.72 -8.61
C VAL A 401 14.90 -18.41 -9.20
N PHE A 402 15.43 -17.97 -10.34
CA PHE A 402 14.96 -16.79 -11.04
C PHE A 402 13.50 -16.93 -11.46
N ILE A 403 13.16 -18.10 -12.05
CA ILE A 403 11.79 -18.40 -12.50
C ILE A 403 10.82 -18.39 -11.30
N SER A 404 11.18 -19.02 -10.18
CA SER A 404 10.36 -19.03 -8.97
C SER A 404 10.10 -17.61 -8.46
N ARG A 405 11.15 -16.78 -8.35
CA ARG A 405 11.03 -15.38 -7.91
C ARG A 405 10.18 -14.54 -8.88
N LEU A 406 10.28 -14.80 -10.18
CA LEU A 406 9.45 -14.13 -11.18
C LEU A 406 7.97 -14.49 -11.01
N TYR A 407 7.67 -15.76 -10.71
CA TYR A 407 6.30 -16.19 -10.39
C TYR A 407 5.79 -15.58 -9.09
N GLU A 408 6.61 -15.48 -8.04
CA GLU A 408 6.25 -14.80 -6.78
C GLU A 408 5.87 -13.34 -7.02
N VAL A 409 6.66 -12.62 -7.82
CA VAL A 409 6.34 -11.25 -8.22
C VAL A 409 5.00 -11.21 -8.96
N GLY A 410 4.81 -12.10 -9.95
CA GLY A 410 3.56 -12.16 -10.72
C GLY A 410 2.33 -12.44 -9.86
N LYS A 411 2.42 -13.33 -8.87
CA LYS A 411 1.34 -13.61 -7.91
C LYS A 411 0.94 -12.39 -7.10
N LYS A 412 1.94 -11.63 -6.61
CA LYS A 412 1.73 -10.45 -5.76
C LYS A 412 1.30 -9.19 -6.53
N MET A 413 1.36 -9.22 -7.86
CA MET A 413 0.84 -8.15 -8.73
C MET A 413 -0.66 -8.26 -8.98
N ILE A 414 -1.27 -9.40 -8.71
CA ILE A 414 -2.70 -9.68 -8.89
C ILE A 414 -3.42 -9.55 -7.56
#